data_4b812e89c7ed33bef85d447364796865
#
_entry.id   4b812e89c7ed33bef85d447364796865
#
_cell.length_a   1.000
_cell.length_b   1.000
_cell.length_c   1.000
_cell.angle_alpha   90.00
_cell.angle_beta   90.00
_cell.angle_gamma   90.00
#
_symmetry.space_group_name_H-M   'P 1'
#
loop_
_entity.id
_entity.type
_entity.pdbx_description
1 polymer ?
#
loop_
_entity_poly.entity_id
_entity_poly.type
_entity_poly.pdbx_seq_one_letter_code
_entity_poly.pdbx_strand_id
1 'polypeptide(L)'
;MDSQQDTAVFAPSGEPDEAAVLAYLKAHPDFFIRNVAQITDMTIPHPVKGAVSLVEWQLGRQRERIGTLTDDLMQLMIQARENEHLFSRLLKLLASLSAATSLDDFSERLNQWAKGLKLSHARIRLFTDSWRLGAPFRHQDLALSRAHFEAIRLSRFGDRNHYLGQLTAPEIQLLLPDSAFVGSASVSLLGGQHDLGVVIFVSRDKQHYQKDMGTAMLEQVAYFLPQLLQRWVELA
;
A
#
# COMPACT_ATOMS: atom_id res chain seq x y z
N MET A 1 -63.35 -19.67 -39.76
CA MET A 1 -62.74 -18.58 -40.58
C MET A 1 -61.32 -18.36 -40.02
N ASP A 2 -60.46 -19.00 -40.77
CA ASP A 2 -59.04 -19.14 -40.43
C ASP A 2 -58.30 -17.85 -40.57
N SER A 3 -57.45 -17.58 -39.62
CA SER A 3 -56.37 -16.63 -39.76
C SER A 3 -55.06 -17.35 -39.47
N GLN A 4 -54.47 -17.89 -40.52
CA GLN A 4 -53.13 -18.43 -40.52
C GLN A 4 -52.13 -17.29 -40.30
N GLN A 5 -51.43 -17.35 -39.21
CA GLN A 5 -50.20 -16.60 -38.99
C GLN A 5 -49.05 -17.33 -39.69
N ASP A 6 -48.59 -16.73 -40.76
CA ASP A 6 -47.41 -17.16 -41.51
C ASP A 6 -46.15 -16.83 -40.71
N THR A 7 -45.63 -17.79 -39.95
CA THR A 7 -44.33 -17.75 -39.32
C THR A 7 -43.30 -18.20 -40.33
N ALA A 8 -42.74 -17.28 -41.10
CA ALA A 8 -41.60 -17.55 -41.96
C ALA A 8 -40.38 -17.91 -41.11
N VAL A 9 -40.10 -19.23 -41.03
CA VAL A 9 -38.89 -19.79 -40.48
C VAL A 9 -37.75 -19.47 -41.47
N PHE A 10 -36.92 -18.52 -41.13
CA PHE A 10 -35.69 -18.21 -41.86
C PHE A 10 -34.65 -19.31 -41.56
N ALA A 11 -34.45 -20.24 -42.49
CA ALA A 11 -33.35 -21.18 -42.49
C ALA A 11 -32.06 -20.45 -42.98
N PRO A 12 -30.94 -20.47 -42.24
CA PRO A 12 -29.68 -19.83 -42.67
C PRO A 12 -28.92 -20.81 -43.59
N SER A 13 -29.07 -20.70 -44.89
CA SER A 13 -28.20 -21.35 -45.87
C SER A 13 -27.90 -20.38 -47.01
N GLY A 14 -26.88 -19.59 -46.82
CA GLY A 14 -26.31 -18.63 -47.75
C GLY A 14 -25.74 -17.42 -47.02
N GLU A 15 -24.58 -16.97 -47.45
CA GLU A 15 -24.07 -15.66 -47.00
C GLU A 15 -25.16 -14.61 -47.27
N PRO A 16 -25.50 -13.77 -46.30
CA PRO A 16 -26.54 -12.77 -46.47
C PRO A 16 -26.14 -11.84 -47.63
N ASP A 17 -27.01 -11.67 -48.61
CA ASP A 17 -26.81 -10.76 -49.71
C ASP A 17 -26.59 -9.34 -49.17
N GLU A 18 -25.52 -8.74 -49.57
CA GLU A 18 -25.09 -7.40 -49.14
C GLU A 18 -26.20 -6.36 -49.37
N ALA A 19 -26.99 -6.51 -50.46
CA ALA A 19 -28.13 -5.67 -50.78
C ALA A 19 -29.29 -5.86 -49.74
N ALA A 20 -29.52 -7.08 -49.26
CA ALA A 20 -30.50 -7.39 -48.25
C ALA A 20 -30.13 -6.83 -46.88
N VAL A 21 -28.85 -6.90 -46.50
CA VAL A 21 -28.33 -6.30 -45.26
C VAL A 21 -28.48 -4.76 -45.30
N LEU A 22 -28.11 -4.12 -46.42
CA LEU A 22 -28.25 -2.65 -46.58
C LEU A 22 -29.73 -2.24 -46.54
N ALA A 23 -30.62 -2.98 -47.16
CA ALA A 23 -32.05 -2.72 -47.12
C ALA A 23 -32.62 -2.85 -45.70
N TYR A 24 -32.19 -3.85 -44.94
CA TYR A 24 -32.57 -4.05 -43.54
C TYR A 24 -32.12 -2.91 -42.66
N LEU A 25 -30.84 -2.51 -42.76
CA LEU A 25 -30.30 -1.40 -41.98
C LEU A 25 -30.95 -0.04 -42.28
N LYS A 26 -31.32 0.18 -43.54
CA LYS A 26 -32.09 1.38 -43.94
C LYS A 26 -33.52 1.38 -43.36
N ALA A 27 -34.16 0.22 -43.29
CA ALA A 27 -35.49 0.06 -42.71
C ALA A 27 -35.50 0.15 -41.16
N HIS A 28 -34.36 -0.13 -40.52
CA HIS A 28 -34.20 -0.15 -39.06
C HIS A 28 -33.05 0.76 -38.57
N PRO A 29 -33.22 2.08 -38.62
CA PRO A 29 -32.13 3.02 -38.25
C PRO A 29 -31.72 2.93 -36.78
N ASP A 30 -32.56 2.36 -35.91
CA ASP A 30 -32.32 2.08 -34.50
C ASP A 30 -31.55 0.77 -34.23
N PHE A 31 -31.21 0.02 -35.27
CA PHE A 31 -30.47 -1.25 -35.16
C PHE A 31 -29.14 -1.09 -34.38
N PHE A 32 -28.38 -0.07 -34.71
CA PHE A 32 -27.07 0.20 -34.06
C PHE A 32 -27.22 0.61 -32.60
N ILE A 33 -28.30 1.30 -32.24
CA ILE A 33 -28.57 1.70 -30.85
C ILE A 33 -28.95 0.48 -30.01
N ARG A 34 -29.77 -0.44 -30.57
CA ARG A 34 -30.20 -1.64 -29.85
C ARG A 34 -29.10 -2.69 -29.69
N ASN A 35 -28.06 -2.65 -30.53
CA ASN A 35 -27.00 -3.67 -30.57
C ASN A 35 -25.62 -3.05 -30.26
N VAL A 36 -25.56 -1.99 -29.44
CA VAL A 36 -24.32 -1.28 -29.12
C VAL A 36 -23.24 -2.20 -28.56
N ALA A 37 -23.60 -3.15 -27.69
CA ALA A 37 -22.65 -4.08 -27.09
C ALA A 37 -21.92 -4.94 -28.13
N GLN A 38 -22.67 -5.49 -29.12
CA GLN A 38 -22.11 -6.34 -30.18
C GLN A 38 -21.27 -5.53 -31.19
N ILE A 39 -21.67 -4.26 -31.44
CA ILE A 39 -20.98 -3.38 -32.38
C ILE A 39 -19.65 -2.89 -31.81
N THR A 40 -19.56 -2.74 -30.50
CA THR A 40 -18.31 -2.32 -29.82
C THR A 40 -17.16 -3.29 -30.08
N ASP A 41 -17.46 -4.57 -30.23
CA ASP A 41 -16.48 -5.63 -30.48
C ASP A 41 -16.20 -5.87 -31.99
N MET A 42 -16.98 -5.22 -32.89
CA MET A 42 -16.80 -5.37 -34.34
C MET A 42 -15.67 -4.48 -34.84
N THR A 43 -14.73 -5.09 -35.57
CA THR A 43 -13.68 -4.36 -36.29
C THR A 43 -14.18 -4.06 -37.71
N ILE A 44 -14.40 -2.78 -38.02
CA ILE A 44 -14.82 -2.34 -39.36
C ILE A 44 -13.57 -1.97 -40.17
N PRO A 45 -13.14 -2.78 -41.16
CA PRO A 45 -12.02 -2.42 -41.99
C PRO A 45 -12.36 -1.21 -42.89
N HIS A 46 -11.49 -0.22 -42.92
CA HIS A 46 -11.72 0.98 -43.76
C HIS A 46 -11.37 0.68 -45.21
N PRO A 47 -12.21 1.06 -46.21
CA PRO A 47 -12.04 0.70 -47.61
C PRO A 47 -10.90 1.42 -48.33
N VAL A 48 -10.23 2.38 -47.69
CA VAL A 48 -9.14 3.14 -48.33
C VAL A 48 -7.81 2.49 -48.04
N LYS A 49 -7.28 1.73 -48.98
CA LYS A 49 -5.94 1.18 -48.94
C LYS A 49 -4.90 2.34 -48.84
N GLY A 50 -4.24 2.45 -47.69
CA GLY A 50 -3.09 3.33 -47.50
C GLY A 50 -3.30 4.63 -46.71
N ALA A 51 -4.50 5.02 -46.35
CA ALA A 51 -4.75 6.16 -45.47
C ALA A 51 -5.47 5.68 -44.20
N VAL A 52 -4.79 5.74 -43.07
CA VAL A 52 -5.43 5.54 -41.76
C VAL A 52 -6.34 6.75 -41.49
N SER A 53 -7.63 6.54 -41.33
CA SER A 53 -8.54 7.63 -40.98
C SER A 53 -8.09 8.24 -39.66
N LEU A 54 -7.97 9.56 -39.56
CA LEU A 54 -7.64 10.28 -38.32
C LEU A 54 -8.58 9.89 -37.20
N VAL A 55 -9.83 9.60 -37.52
CA VAL A 55 -10.88 9.17 -36.56
C VAL A 55 -10.57 7.77 -36.03
N GLU A 56 -10.20 6.82 -36.89
CA GLU A 56 -9.81 5.47 -36.45
C GLU A 56 -8.56 5.49 -35.58
N TRP A 57 -7.58 6.29 -35.96
CA TRP A 57 -6.38 6.49 -35.16
C TRP A 57 -6.71 7.10 -33.78
N GLN A 58 -7.57 8.11 -33.73
CA GLN A 58 -8.04 8.71 -32.46
C GLN A 58 -8.82 7.70 -31.62
N LEU A 59 -9.74 6.93 -32.22
CA LEU A 59 -10.51 5.91 -31.50
C LEU A 59 -9.60 4.79 -30.96
N GLY A 60 -8.63 4.34 -31.75
CA GLY A 60 -7.60 3.38 -31.30
C GLY A 60 -6.85 3.90 -30.09
N ARG A 61 -6.38 5.14 -30.16
CA ARG A 61 -5.64 5.78 -29.06
C ARG A 61 -6.51 6.02 -27.80
N GLN A 62 -7.79 6.33 -27.98
CA GLN A 62 -8.72 6.44 -26.83
C GLN A 62 -8.97 5.08 -26.18
N ARG A 63 -9.13 4.01 -26.94
CA ARG A 63 -9.28 2.65 -26.40
C ARG A 63 -8.06 2.20 -25.62
N GLU A 64 -6.86 2.43 -26.16
CA GLU A 64 -5.59 2.16 -25.48
C GLU A 64 -5.50 2.93 -24.15
N ARG A 65 -5.87 4.21 -24.17
CA ARG A 65 -5.87 5.04 -22.98
C ARG A 65 -6.89 4.59 -21.93
N ILE A 66 -8.08 4.17 -22.36
CA ILE A 66 -9.09 3.59 -21.48
C ILE A 66 -8.57 2.29 -20.85
N GLY A 67 -7.92 1.42 -21.63
CA GLY A 67 -7.27 0.21 -21.12
C GLY A 67 -6.25 0.53 -20.03
N THR A 68 -5.29 1.42 -20.33
CA THR A 68 -4.26 1.85 -19.36
C THR A 68 -4.88 2.44 -18.08
N LEU A 69 -5.87 3.32 -18.22
CA LEU A 69 -6.55 3.92 -17.06
C LEU A 69 -7.32 2.88 -16.24
N THR A 70 -7.88 1.86 -16.87
CA THR A 70 -8.56 0.78 -16.18
C THR A 70 -7.57 -0.08 -15.37
N ASP A 71 -6.41 -0.38 -15.94
CA ASP A 71 -5.35 -1.10 -15.26
C ASP A 71 -4.78 -0.30 -14.08
N ASP A 72 -4.55 1.01 -14.27
CA ASP A 72 -4.10 1.92 -13.21
C ASP A 72 -5.13 1.98 -12.06
N LEU A 73 -6.43 2.07 -12.39
CA LEU A 73 -7.51 2.03 -11.39
C LEU A 73 -7.53 0.71 -10.62
N MET A 74 -7.35 -0.42 -11.27
CA MET A 74 -7.26 -1.72 -10.60
C MET A 74 -6.09 -1.76 -9.62
N GLN A 75 -4.92 -1.29 -10.03
CA GLN A 75 -3.74 -1.22 -9.15
C GLN A 75 -3.99 -0.31 -7.94
N LEU A 76 -4.59 0.86 -8.15
CA LEU A 76 -4.95 1.78 -7.06
C LEU A 76 -5.96 1.15 -6.09
N MET A 77 -6.94 0.39 -6.59
CA MET A 77 -7.91 -0.32 -5.73
C MET A 77 -7.24 -1.41 -4.88
N ILE A 78 -6.26 -2.14 -5.44
CA ILE A 78 -5.49 -3.14 -4.69
C ILE A 78 -4.70 -2.46 -3.57
N GLN A 79 -3.96 -1.38 -3.90
CA GLN A 79 -3.20 -0.63 -2.91
C GLN A 79 -4.08 0.00 -1.82
N ALA A 80 -5.25 0.52 -2.19
CA ALA A 80 -6.20 1.08 -1.23
C ALA A 80 -6.69 0.02 -0.22
N ARG A 81 -6.99 -1.19 -0.69
CA ARG A 81 -7.39 -2.31 0.19
C ARG A 81 -6.25 -2.76 1.11
N GLU A 82 -5.03 -2.82 0.61
CA GLU A 82 -3.86 -3.13 1.43
C GLU A 82 -3.63 -2.07 2.51
N ASN A 83 -3.74 -0.80 2.16
CA ASN A 83 -3.63 0.31 3.10
C ASN A 83 -4.74 0.28 4.17
N GLU A 84 -5.99 0.00 3.78
CA GLU A 84 -7.11 -0.15 4.71
C GLU A 84 -6.85 -1.29 5.72
N HIS A 85 -6.33 -2.42 5.22
CA HIS A 85 -5.99 -3.55 6.07
C HIS A 85 -4.86 -3.22 7.06
N LEU A 86 -3.81 -2.53 6.60
CA LEU A 86 -2.72 -2.06 7.45
C LEU A 86 -3.22 -1.04 8.49
N PHE A 87 -4.09 -0.12 8.10
CA PHE A 87 -4.70 0.86 9.01
C PHE A 87 -5.55 0.19 10.08
N SER A 88 -6.38 -0.78 9.69
CA SER A 88 -7.16 -1.58 10.65
C SER A 88 -6.27 -2.31 11.67
N ARG A 89 -5.12 -2.86 11.22
CA ARG A 89 -4.13 -3.46 12.12
C ARG A 89 -3.47 -2.45 13.05
N LEU A 90 -3.19 -1.24 12.56
CA LEU A 90 -2.66 -0.16 13.37
C LEU A 90 -3.63 0.24 14.49
N LEU A 91 -4.91 0.42 14.18
CA LEU A 91 -5.93 0.72 15.19
C LEU A 91 -6.01 -0.37 16.27
N LYS A 92 -5.94 -1.64 15.87
CA LYS A 92 -5.90 -2.76 16.83
C LYS A 92 -4.63 -2.73 17.69
N LEU A 93 -3.48 -2.37 17.13
CA LEU A 93 -2.25 -2.17 17.90
C LEU A 93 -2.44 -1.07 18.93
N LEU A 94 -2.90 0.11 18.54
CA LEU A 94 -3.06 1.24 19.44
C LEU A 94 -4.04 0.92 20.60
N ALA A 95 -5.15 0.25 20.29
CA ALA A 95 -6.08 -0.24 21.29
C ALA A 95 -5.43 -1.25 22.26
N SER A 96 -4.65 -2.19 21.72
CA SER A 96 -3.92 -3.18 22.54
C SER A 96 -2.86 -2.51 23.41
N LEU A 97 -2.08 -1.57 22.87
CA LEU A 97 -1.04 -0.84 23.62
C LEU A 97 -1.65 0.04 24.70
N SER A 98 -2.78 0.69 24.42
CA SER A 98 -3.48 1.51 25.41
C SER A 98 -4.05 0.70 26.59
N ALA A 99 -4.35 -0.57 26.37
CA ALA A 99 -4.81 -1.52 27.39
C ALA A 99 -3.65 -2.22 28.13
N ALA A 100 -2.40 -1.91 27.83
CA ALA A 100 -1.25 -2.48 28.53
C ALA A 100 -1.25 -2.09 30.01
N THR A 101 -0.84 -3.03 30.87
CA THR A 101 -0.82 -2.84 32.33
C THR A 101 0.56 -2.53 32.88
N SER A 102 1.61 -2.80 32.10
CA SER A 102 3.02 -2.50 32.43
C SER A 102 3.81 -2.18 31.16
N LEU A 103 5.01 -1.66 31.33
CA LEU A 103 5.92 -1.39 30.22
C LEU A 103 6.41 -2.69 29.52
N ASP A 104 6.55 -3.77 30.29
CA ASP A 104 6.89 -5.08 29.76
C ASP A 104 5.74 -5.65 28.92
N ASP A 105 4.50 -5.57 29.43
CA ASP A 105 3.29 -5.94 28.69
C ASP A 105 3.13 -5.10 27.42
N PHE A 106 3.43 -3.80 27.48
CA PHE A 106 3.43 -2.92 26.33
C PHE A 106 4.44 -3.37 25.26
N SER A 107 5.67 -3.65 25.67
CA SER A 107 6.74 -4.11 24.79
C SER A 107 6.41 -5.47 24.15
N GLU A 108 5.84 -6.39 24.92
CA GLU A 108 5.42 -7.72 24.42
C GLU A 108 4.27 -7.60 23.41
N ARG A 109 3.26 -6.76 23.65
CA ARG A 109 2.16 -6.49 22.71
C ARG A 109 2.67 -5.90 21.40
N LEU A 110 3.63 -4.97 21.46
CA LEU A 110 4.26 -4.41 20.28
C LEU A 110 5.02 -5.48 19.48
N ASN A 111 5.73 -6.38 20.19
CA ASN A 111 6.43 -7.50 19.58
C ASN A 111 5.47 -8.50 18.93
N GLN A 112 4.37 -8.84 19.60
CA GLN A 112 3.35 -9.75 19.05
C GLN A 112 2.71 -9.17 17.80
N TRP A 113 2.45 -7.88 17.79
CA TRP A 113 1.94 -7.20 16.60
C TRP A 113 2.96 -7.26 15.45
N ALA A 114 4.24 -6.99 15.70
CA ALA A 114 5.29 -7.09 14.70
C ALA A 114 5.39 -8.52 14.12
N LYS A 115 5.32 -9.55 14.97
CA LYS A 115 5.27 -10.96 14.53
C LYS A 115 4.04 -11.24 13.65
N GLY A 116 2.90 -10.65 13.95
CA GLY A 116 1.69 -10.72 13.13
C GLY A 116 1.84 -10.08 11.73
N LEU A 117 2.81 -9.19 11.56
CA LEU A 117 3.24 -8.63 10.27
C LEU A 117 4.38 -9.43 9.61
N LYS A 118 4.71 -10.62 10.12
CA LYS A 118 5.84 -11.47 9.67
C LYS A 118 7.21 -10.82 9.90
N LEU A 119 7.29 -9.84 10.81
CA LEU A 119 8.55 -9.26 11.24
C LEU A 119 9.20 -10.13 12.31
N SER A 120 10.49 -10.00 12.51
CA SER A 120 11.24 -10.73 13.54
C SER A 120 10.86 -10.26 14.94
N HIS A 121 10.97 -8.97 15.17
CA HIS A 121 10.60 -8.31 16.43
C HIS A 121 10.51 -6.79 16.25
N ALA A 122 9.99 -6.13 17.30
CA ALA A 122 10.02 -4.67 17.44
C ALA A 122 10.75 -4.29 18.72
N ARG A 123 11.45 -3.14 18.70
CA ARG A 123 12.13 -2.61 19.86
C ARG A 123 11.90 -1.10 19.94
N ILE A 124 11.75 -0.60 21.16
CA ILE A 124 11.74 0.84 21.44
C ILE A 124 13.04 1.20 22.14
N ARG A 125 13.61 2.33 21.78
CA ARG A 125 14.76 2.92 22.46
C ARG A 125 14.44 4.39 22.75
N LEU A 126 14.65 4.81 24.00
CA LEU A 126 14.31 6.15 24.50
C LEU A 126 15.60 6.92 24.82
N PHE A 127 15.65 8.17 24.41
CA PHE A 127 16.82 9.00 24.70
C PHE A 127 16.90 9.36 26.18
N THR A 128 18.05 9.11 26.78
CA THR A 128 18.31 9.30 28.21
C THR A 128 18.24 10.76 28.67
N ASP A 129 18.35 11.70 27.74
CA ASP A 129 18.22 13.15 27.98
C ASP A 129 16.77 13.64 27.87
N SER A 130 15.88 12.83 27.33
CA SER A 130 14.47 13.17 27.13
C SER A 130 13.53 12.45 28.10
N TRP A 131 13.99 11.36 28.73
CA TRP A 131 13.18 10.51 29.59
C TRP A 131 13.90 10.15 30.89
N ARG A 132 13.14 10.11 31.99
CA ARG A 132 13.63 9.64 33.29
C ARG A 132 13.61 8.12 33.35
N LEU A 133 14.67 7.47 32.88
CA LEU A 133 14.82 6.02 32.80
C LEU A 133 15.46 5.37 34.03
N GLY A 134 15.78 6.15 35.05
CA GLY A 134 16.48 5.71 36.26
C GLY A 134 15.56 5.19 37.35
N ALA A 135 16.13 4.95 38.54
CA ALA A 135 15.38 4.49 39.72
C ALA A 135 14.19 5.42 40.07
N PRO A 136 13.09 4.88 40.55
CA PRO A 136 12.90 3.49 40.98
C PRO A 136 12.59 2.48 39.88
N PHE A 137 12.36 2.95 38.67
CA PHE A 137 11.96 2.15 37.52
C PHE A 137 13.22 1.79 36.69
N ARG A 138 13.57 0.50 36.65
CA ARG A 138 14.72 0.01 35.89
C ARG A 138 14.35 -0.18 34.41
N HIS A 139 14.32 0.92 33.67
CA HIS A 139 14.05 0.90 32.22
C HIS A 139 15.35 1.07 31.40
N GLN A 140 16.48 0.62 31.94
CA GLN A 140 17.79 0.71 31.29
C GLN A 140 17.84 0.00 29.92
N ASP A 141 17.05 -1.06 29.77
CA ASP A 141 16.92 -1.78 28.49
C ASP A 141 16.34 -0.92 27.35
N LEU A 142 15.66 0.17 27.70
CA LEU A 142 15.15 1.13 26.72
C LEU A 142 16.11 2.30 26.47
N ALA A 143 17.13 2.43 27.30
CA ALA A 143 18.02 3.59 27.27
C ALA A 143 18.85 3.63 25.98
N LEU A 144 18.90 4.79 25.32
CA LEU A 144 19.73 5.08 24.16
C LEU A 144 20.40 6.45 24.37
N SER A 145 21.72 6.50 24.20
CA SER A 145 22.43 7.77 24.20
C SER A 145 22.19 8.52 22.90
N ARG A 146 21.66 9.74 22.97
CA ARG A 146 21.48 10.60 21.80
C ARG A 146 22.81 10.85 21.08
N ALA A 147 23.88 11.10 21.82
CA ALA A 147 25.20 11.33 21.25
C ALA A 147 25.70 10.15 20.39
N HIS A 148 25.46 8.93 20.84
CA HIS A 148 25.82 7.74 20.06
C HIS A 148 24.88 7.53 18.85
N PHE A 149 23.65 7.92 18.95
CA PHE A 149 22.67 7.81 17.85
C PHE A 149 22.89 8.89 16.77
N GLU A 150 23.48 10.01 17.10
CA GLU A 150 23.63 11.15 16.19
C GLU A 150 24.38 10.79 14.90
N ALA A 151 25.40 9.92 14.97
CA ALA A 151 26.12 9.44 13.81
C ALA A 151 25.19 8.66 12.83
N ILE A 152 24.26 7.88 13.37
CA ILE A 152 23.24 7.16 12.56
C ILE A 152 22.25 8.16 11.98
N ARG A 153 21.79 9.12 12.78
CA ARG A 153 20.86 10.15 12.35
C ARG A 153 21.40 10.92 11.14
N LEU A 154 22.59 11.45 11.24
CA LEU A 154 23.21 12.21 10.16
C LEU A 154 23.47 11.38 8.90
N SER A 155 23.90 10.13 9.05
CA SER A 155 24.26 9.28 7.92
C SER A 155 23.06 8.62 7.22
N ARG A 156 21.97 8.33 7.95
CA ARG A 156 20.86 7.51 7.46
C ARG A 156 19.55 8.27 7.24
N PHE A 157 19.26 9.26 8.07
CA PHE A 157 17.96 9.93 8.06
C PHE A 157 17.95 11.17 7.15
N GLY A 158 19.02 11.95 7.10
CA GLY A 158 18.99 13.27 6.48
C GLY A 158 17.89 14.13 7.13
N ASP A 159 16.99 14.67 6.30
CA ASP A 159 15.82 15.46 6.75
C ASP A 159 14.56 14.60 7.04
N ARG A 160 14.69 13.26 6.98
CA ARG A 160 13.55 12.33 7.18
C ARG A 160 13.49 11.89 8.63
N ASN A 161 12.26 11.51 9.06
CA ASN A 161 12.04 10.93 10.40
C ASN A 161 12.10 9.38 10.39
N HIS A 162 12.29 8.78 9.22
CA HIS A 162 12.30 7.33 9.06
C HIS A 162 13.48 6.89 8.19
N TYR A 163 14.12 5.83 8.62
CA TYR A 163 15.10 5.09 7.83
C TYR A 163 14.59 3.67 7.57
N LEU A 164 14.65 3.22 6.32
CA LEU A 164 14.30 1.86 5.91
C LEU A 164 15.47 1.27 5.14
N GLY A 165 15.93 0.09 5.55
CA GLY A 165 17.02 -0.61 4.87
C GLY A 165 17.84 -1.49 5.80
N GLN A 166 19.05 -1.81 5.34
CA GLN A 166 19.99 -2.65 6.08
C GLN A 166 20.81 -1.78 7.05
N LEU A 167 21.01 -2.29 8.26
CA LEU A 167 21.87 -1.69 9.27
C LEU A 167 23.27 -2.33 9.23
N THR A 168 24.29 -1.58 9.53
CA THR A 168 25.66 -2.10 9.73
C THR A 168 25.82 -2.77 11.10
N ALA A 169 26.84 -3.58 11.27
CA ALA A 169 27.08 -4.28 12.54
C ALA A 169 27.19 -3.35 13.76
N PRO A 170 27.88 -2.18 13.70
CA PRO A 170 27.90 -1.23 14.81
C PRO A 170 26.53 -0.61 15.11
N GLU A 171 25.72 -0.31 14.07
CA GLU A 171 24.37 0.22 14.23
C GLU A 171 23.45 -0.82 14.90
N ILE A 172 23.56 -2.09 14.51
CA ILE A 172 22.82 -3.18 15.13
C ILE A 172 23.21 -3.31 16.61
N GLN A 173 24.50 -3.28 16.92
CA GLN A 173 24.97 -3.40 18.29
C GLN A 173 24.48 -2.27 19.18
N LEU A 174 24.38 -1.05 18.64
CA LEU A 174 23.85 0.10 19.39
C LEU A 174 22.32 0.02 19.57
N LEU A 175 21.60 -0.29 18.51
CA LEU A 175 20.13 -0.22 18.49
C LEU A 175 19.47 -1.49 18.99
N LEU A 176 20.08 -2.63 18.71
CA LEU A 176 19.51 -3.98 18.84
C LEU A 176 20.54 -4.97 19.43
N PRO A 177 21.15 -4.71 20.59
CA PRO A 177 22.26 -5.53 21.13
C PRO A 177 21.89 -7.02 21.31
N ASP A 178 20.62 -7.28 21.61
CA ASP A 178 20.12 -8.65 21.85
C ASP A 178 19.66 -9.38 20.58
N SER A 179 19.84 -8.78 19.39
CA SER A 179 19.33 -9.37 18.15
C SER A 179 20.37 -10.22 17.46
N ALA A 180 20.12 -11.51 17.35
CA ALA A 180 21.03 -12.45 16.71
C ALA A 180 21.17 -12.26 15.20
N PHE A 181 20.11 -11.84 14.53
CA PHE A 181 20.09 -11.66 13.08
C PHE A 181 19.13 -10.53 12.66
N VAL A 182 19.65 -9.59 11.88
CA VAL A 182 18.91 -8.46 11.29
C VAL A 182 19.17 -8.46 9.79
N GLY A 183 18.15 -8.75 8.99
CA GLY A 183 18.21 -8.67 7.53
C GLY A 183 18.01 -7.23 7.05
N SER A 184 16.89 -6.63 7.43
CA SER A 184 16.59 -5.22 7.23
C SER A 184 15.77 -4.67 8.40
N ALA A 185 15.76 -3.37 8.58
CA ALA A 185 15.02 -2.71 9.64
C ALA A 185 14.37 -1.41 9.16
N SER A 186 13.27 -1.05 9.81
CA SER A 186 12.78 0.32 9.81
C SER A 186 13.12 0.95 11.16
N VAL A 187 13.68 2.14 11.14
CA VAL A 187 13.99 2.95 12.33
C VAL A 187 13.24 4.26 12.20
N SER A 188 12.37 4.56 13.15
CA SER A 188 11.52 5.76 13.12
C SER A 188 11.73 6.57 14.37
N LEU A 189 11.96 7.88 14.21
CA LEU A 189 12.09 8.83 15.32
C LEU A 189 10.75 9.01 16.03
N LEU A 190 10.76 8.96 17.35
CA LEU A 190 9.57 9.14 18.20
C LEU A 190 9.33 10.61 18.50
N GLY A 191 8.07 11.05 18.49
CA GLY A 191 7.66 12.36 18.96
C GLY A 191 7.63 13.47 17.90
N GLY A 192 7.71 13.15 16.63
CA GLY A 192 7.57 14.12 15.54
C GLY A 192 8.71 15.15 15.52
N GLN A 193 8.42 16.39 15.94
CA GLN A 193 9.43 17.48 16.00
C GLN A 193 10.41 17.36 17.18
N HIS A 194 10.09 16.55 18.18
CA HIS A 194 10.93 16.31 19.35
C HIS A 194 11.45 14.88 19.29
N ASP A 195 12.73 14.73 19.08
CA ASP A 195 13.39 13.43 19.07
C ASP A 195 13.40 12.84 20.50
N LEU A 196 12.40 12.05 20.82
CA LEU A 196 12.23 11.39 22.12
C LEU A 196 12.88 10.00 22.20
N GLY A 197 13.25 9.46 21.06
CA GLY A 197 13.80 8.12 20.92
C GLY A 197 13.51 7.54 19.55
N VAL A 198 13.57 6.23 19.43
CA VAL A 198 13.31 5.51 18.18
C VAL A 198 12.45 4.27 18.42
N VAL A 199 11.59 3.93 17.47
CA VAL A 199 10.98 2.62 17.34
C VAL A 199 11.60 1.90 16.16
N ILE A 200 11.91 0.62 16.33
CA ILE A 200 12.63 -0.19 15.37
C ILE A 200 11.81 -1.44 15.09
N PHE A 201 11.52 -1.70 13.82
CA PHE A 201 10.94 -2.97 13.37
C PHE A 201 11.97 -3.73 12.54
N VAL A 202 12.16 -5.00 12.86
CA VAL A 202 13.21 -5.83 12.31
C VAL A 202 12.63 -6.95 11.46
N SER A 203 13.17 -7.12 10.26
CA SER A 203 12.89 -8.27 9.40
C SER A 203 14.14 -9.13 9.20
N ARG A 204 13.94 -10.45 9.05
CA ARG A 204 15.00 -11.36 8.62
C ARG A 204 15.30 -11.24 7.13
N ASP A 205 14.34 -10.79 6.35
CA ASP A 205 14.50 -10.56 4.92
C ASP A 205 15.27 -9.24 4.68
N LYS A 206 16.36 -9.32 3.93
CA LYS A 206 17.19 -8.16 3.57
C LYS A 206 16.50 -7.16 2.66
N GLN A 207 15.48 -7.61 1.93
CA GLN A 207 14.74 -6.78 0.97
C GLN A 207 13.36 -6.32 1.49
N HIS A 208 13.00 -6.70 2.74
CA HIS A 208 11.71 -6.34 3.29
C HIS A 208 11.53 -4.83 3.42
N TYR A 209 12.53 -4.12 3.93
CA TYR A 209 12.52 -2.67 4.04
C TYR A 209 13.39 -2.02 2.95
N GLN A 210 12.78 -1.20 2.10
CA GLN A 210 13.43 -0.47 1.01
C GLN A 210 13.17 1.04 1.15
N LYS A 211 14.08 1.86 0.63
CA LYS A 211 14.04 3.33 0.78
C LYS A 211 12.75 3.98 0.25
N ASP A 212 12.14 3.36 -0.76
CA ASP A 212 10.99 3.94 -1.48
C ASP A 212 9.63 3.44 -0.94
N MET A 213 9.63 2.67 0.15
CA MET A 213 8.40 2.21 0.78
C MET A 213 7.69 3.36 1.51
N GLY A 214 6.35 3.33 1.47
CA GLY A 214 5.52 4.29 2.19
C GLY A 214 5.73 4.22 3.71
N THR A 215 5.89 5.37 4.35
CA THR A 215 6.18 5.50 5.80
C THR A 215 4.97 5.92 6.63
N ALA A 216 3.80 6.13 6.01
CA ALA A 216 2.62 6.68 6.68
C ALA A 216 2.21 5.92 7.96
N MET A 217 2.26 4.58 7.92
CA MET A 217 1.96 3.76 9.10
C MET A 217 3.03 3.92 10.20
N LEU A 218 4.31 3.96 9.82
CA LEU A 218 5.42 4.16 10.76
C LEU A 218 5.35 5.53 11.42
N GLU A 219 4.96 6.54 10.67
CA GLU A 219 4.74 7.90 11.16
C GLU A 219 3.65 7.93 12.23
N GLN A 220 2.51 7.29 11.99
CA GLN A 220 1.43 7.20 12.99
C GLN A 220 1.88 6.44 14.25
N VAL A 221 2.57 5.31 14.09
CA VAL A 221 3.12 4.56 15.24
C VAL A 221 4.08 5.44 16.02
N ALA A 222 5.04 6.09 15.35
CA ALA A 222 6.04 6.94 15.99
C ALA A 222 5.43 8.16 16.69
N TYR A 223 4.32 8.67 16.20
CA TYR A 223 3.58 9.78 16.81
C TYR A 223 2.84 9.38 18.10
N PHE A 224 2.16 8.22 18.09
CA PHE A 224 1.36 7.81 19.23
C PHE A 224 2.14 7.11 20.36
N LEU A 225 3.24 6.42 20.03
CA LEU A 225 4.00 5.67 21.03
C LEU A 225 4.47 6.52 22.24
N PRO A 226 5.04 7.72 22.07
CA PRO A 226 5.47 8.53 23.20
C PRO A 226 4.30 8.89 24.15
N GLN A 227 3.14 9.21 23.61
CA GLN A 227 1.95 9.56 24.38
C GLN A 227 1.48 8.39 25.25
N LEU A 228 1.54 7.17 24.71
CA LEU A 228 1.19 5.97 25.45
C LEU A 228 2.25 5.60 26.51
N LEU A 229 3.53 5.83 26.21
CA LEU A 229 4.65 5.54 27.12
C LEU A 229 4.68 6.45 28.36
N GLN A 230 4.16 7.68 28.26
CA GLN A 230 4.08 8.61 29.39
C GLN A 230 3.29 8.09 30.60
N ARG A 231 2.55 6.98 30.46
CA ARG A 231 1.91 6.31 31.60
C ARG A 231 2.89 5.64 32.56
N TRP A 232 4.07 5.27 32.07
CA TRP A 232 5.08 4.51 32.84
C TRP A 232 6.44 5.20 32.92
N VAL A 233 6.72 6.12 32.00
CA VAL A 233 8.00 6.82 31.92
C VAL A 233 7.73 8.32 31.82
N GLU A 234 8.33 9.09 32.72
CA GLU A 234 8.22 10.55 32.72
C GLU A 234 9.20 11.17 31.73
N LEU A 235 8.78 12.26 31.10
CA LEU A 235 9.69 13.12 30.35
C LEU A 235 10.64 13.84 31.31
N ALA A 236 11.90 14.04 30.89
CA ALA A 236 12.95 14.67 31.69
C ALA A 236 12.77 16.18 31.82
#